data_272de88f98bcbfb099d8ce13e7911906
#
_entry.id   272de88f98bcbfb099d8ce13e7911906
#
_cell.length_a   1.000
_cell.length_b   1.000
_cell.length_c   1.000
_cell.angle_alpha   90.00
_cell.angle_beta   90.00
_cell.angle_gamma   90.00
#
_symmetry.space_group_name_H-M   'P 1'
#
loop_
_entity.id
_entity.type
_entity.pdbx_description
1 polymer ?
#
loop_
_entity_poly.entity_id
_entity_poly.type
_entity_poly.pdbx_seq_one_letter_code
_entity_poly.pdbx_strand_id
1 'polypeptide(L)'
;MAEAKVMSALARYAQAKSALFPSLSIGGSFGLSGSIMGQLGEWGTHNSNGFGSLTLPIFNAGSLMAQVEQRDAQAAQAKIDYEASLLTGVQDVEDALNKVWSQETRKKSLVVADESARNAATAARQNYSAGLQDFTVVLATQRTLLTVQESLASVEAEIAQGYIDLYTALGGGWTVPQEFKNNDR
;
A
#
# COMPACT_ATOMS: atom_id res chain seq x y z
N MET A 1 0.87 1.14 -7.61
CA MET A 1 0.36 -0.24 -7.83
C MET A 1 -1.04 -0.29 -8.44
N ALA A 2 -2.00 0.52 -7.99
CA ALA A 2 -3.36 0.53 -8.55
C ALA A 2 -3.41 0.97 -10.02
N GLU A 3 -2.66 2.01 -10.40
CA GLU A 3 -2.51 2.44 -11.81
C GLU A 3 -1.98 1.31 -12.73
N ALA A 4 -0.98 0.56 -12.27
CA ALA A 4 -0.46 -0.58 -13.04
C ALA A 4 -1.51 -1.68 -13.27
N LYS A 5 -2.47 -1.86 -12.34
CA LYS A 5 -3.61 -2.78 -12.53
C LYS A 5 -4.55 -2.30 -13.65
N VAL A 6 -4.83 -1.00 -13.70
CA VAL A 6 -5.63 -0.40 -14.79
C VAL A 6 -4.95 -0.61 -16.13
N MET A 7 -3.65 -0.29 -16.24
CA MET A 7 -2.88 -0.50 -17.47
C MET A 7 -2.86 -1.97 -17.90
N SER A 8 -2.70 -2.90 -16.94
CA SER A 8 -2.77 -4.35 -17.21
C SER A 8 -4.15 -4.78 -17.72
N ALA A 9 -5.24 -4.26 -17.13
CA ALA A 9 -6.59 -4.58 -17.55
C ALA A 9 -6.89 -4.05 -18.98
N LEU A 10 -6.45 -2.83 -19.29
CA LEU A 10 -6.56 -2.24 -20.63
C LEU A 10 -5.75 -3.02 -21.67
N ALA A 11 -4.55 -3.49 -21.32
CA ALA A 11 -3.74 -4.33 -22.21
C ALA A 11 -4.43 -5.67 -22.50
N ARG A 12 -5.07 -6.29 -21.49
CA ARG A 12 -5.87 -7.53 -21.67
C ARG A 12 -7.11 -7.30 -22.52
N TYR A 13 -7.77 -6.15 -22.40
CA TYR A 13 -8.86 -5.77 -23.26
C TYR A 13 -8.38 -5.64 -24.72
N ALA A 14 -7.28 -4.93 -24.96
CA ALA A 14 -6.68 -4.79 -26.29
C ALA A 14 -6.28 -6.16 -26.89
N GLN A 15 -5.74 -7.07 -26.06
CA GLN A 15 -5.42 -8.44 -26.47
C GLN A 15 -6.68 -9.21 -26.88
N ALA A 16 -7.76 -9.14 -26.12
CA ALA A 16 -9.02 -9.80 -26.47
C ALA A 16 -9.61 -9.25 -27.78
N LYS A 17 -9.52 -7.94 -27.99
CA LYS A 17 -9.93 -7.28 -29.22
C LYS A 17 -9.09 -7.72 -30.44
N SER A 18 -7.78 -7.89 -30.24
CA SER A 18 -6.89 -8.36 -31.32
C SER A 18 -7.17 -9.83 -31.73
N ALA A 19 -7.73 -10.65 -30.84
CA ALA A 19 -8.10 -12.03 -31.12
C ALA A 19 -9.28 -12.15 -32.14
N LEU A 20 -9.99 -11.05 -32.41
CA LEU A 20 -11.01 -11.00 -33.47
C LEU A 20 -10.40 -10.90 -34.89
N PHE A 21 -9.12 -10.54 -34.99
CA PHE A 21 -8.43 -10.36 -36.26
C PHE A 21 -7.66 -11.62 -36.68
N PRO A 22 -7.34 -11.77 -37.97
CA PRO A 22 -6.51 -12.89 -38.44
C PRO A 22 -5.15 -12.89 -37.70
N SER A 23 -4.72 -14.06 -37.22
CA SER A 23 -3.39 -14.26 -36.67
C SER A 23 -2.47 -14.97 -37.64
N LEU A 24 -1.28 -14.41 -37.87
CA LEU A 24 -0.22 -15.00 -38.67
C LEU A 24 0.83 -15.58 -37.74
N SER A 25 1.11 -16.88 -37.85
CA SER A 25 2.15 -17.55 -37.10
C SER A 25 3.22 -18.07 -38.04
N ILE A 26 4.47 -17.79 -37.78
CA ILE A 26 5.64 -18.32 -38.50
C ILE A 26 6.43 -19.14 -37.50
N GLY A 27 6.70 -20.39 -37.82
CA GLY A 27 7.46 -21.29 -37.00
C GLY A 27 8.50 -22.06 -37.83
N GLY A 28 9.53 -22.51 -37.18
CA GLY A 28 10.55 -23.34 -37.76
C GLY A 28 11.24 -24.19 -36.69
N SER A 29 11.72 -25.35 -37.10
CA SER A 29 12.57 -26.16 -36.26
C SER A 29 13.85 -26.55 -37.00
N PHE A 30 14.93 -26.54 -36.27
CA PHE A 30 16.22 -27.03 -36.69
C PHE A 30 16.64 -28.15 -35.73
N GLY A 31 16.95 -29.32 -36.27
CA GLY A 31 17.35 -30.50 -35.48
C GLY A 31 18.54 -31.20 -36.11
N LEU A 32 19.36 -31.79 -35.30
CA LEU A 32 20.42 -32.70 -35.67
C LEU A 32 19.96 -34.12 -35.29
N SER A 33 19.96 -35.05 -36.24
CA SER A 33 19.60 -36.42 -36.00
C SER A 33 20.71 -37.37 -36.49
N GLY A 34 21.31 -38.12 -35.61
CA GLY A 34 22.34 -39.11 -35.90
C GLY A 34 22.16 -40.36 -35.05
N SER A 35 22.37 -41.55 -35.65
CA SER A 35 22.28 -42.80 -34.92
C SER A 35 23.49 -43.05 -34.01
N ILE A 36 24.59 -42.35 -34.21
CA ILE A 36 25.84 -42.43 -33.43
C ILE A 36 26.39 -41.04 -33.19
N MET A 37 26.98 -40.80 -32.02
CA MET A 37 27.49 -39.51 -31.60
C MET A 37 28.51 -38.89 -32.58
N GLY A 38 29.23 -39.72 -33.32
CA GLY A 38 30.22 -39.25 -34.36
C GLY A 38 29.61 -38.78 -35.65
N GLN A 39 28.33 -38.96 -35.91
CA GLN A 39 27.64 -38.52 -37.11
C GLN A 39 26.91 -37.16 -36.93
N LEU A 40 26.90 -36.63 -35.72
CA LEU A 40 26.35 -35.33 -35.40
C LEU A 40 27.24 -34.21 -35.97
N GLY A 41 27.05 -33.78 -37.18
CA GLY A 41 27.84 -32.76 -37.84
C GLY A 41 28.01 -33.00 -39.35
N GLU A 42 27.66 -34.16 -39.84
CA GLU A 42 27.60 -34.41 -41.28
C GLU A 42 26.40 -33.77 -41.95
N TRP A 43 26.53 -33.30 -43.17
CA TRP A 43 25.43 -32.61 -43.88
C TRP A 43 24.12 -33.41 -44.00
N GLY A 44 24.19 -34.74 -43.90
CA GLY A 44 23.00 -35.64 -43.96
C GLY A 44 22.22 -35.74 -42.68
N THR A 45 22.71 -35.16 -41.57
CA THR A 45 22.05 -35.27 -40.23
C THR A 45 21.26 -34.02 -39.86
N HIS A 46 21.27 -32.99 -40.69
CA HIS A 46 20.58 -31.73 -40.49
C HIS A 46 19.12 -31.84 -40.98
N ASN A 47 18.18 -31.59 -40.07
CA ASN A 47 16.76 -31.50 -40.40
C ASN A 47 16.30 -30.08 -40.06
N SER A 48 15.83 -29.35 -41.06
CA SER A 48 15.23 -28.04 -40.90
C SER A 48 13.87 -27.99 -41.58
N ASN A 49 12.87 -27.51 -40.88
CA ASN A 49 11.58 -27.21 -41.46
C ASN A 49 11.12 -25.81 -41.06
N GLY A 50 10.38 -25.16 -41.95
CA GLY A 50 9.74 -23.89 -41.73
C GLY A 50 8.29 -23.97 -42.17
N PHE A 51 7.37 -23.36 -41.41
CA PHE A 51 5.96 -23.31 -41.78
C PHE A 51 5.39 -21.93 -41.40
N GLY A 52 4.39 -21.49 -42.20
CA GLY A 52 3.58 -20.31 -41.92
C GLY A 52 2.13 -20.75 -41.81
N SER A 53 1.37 -20.26 -40.83
CA SER A 53 -0.06 -20.50 -40.74
C SER A 53 -0.82 -19.19 -40.53
N LEU A 54 -1.94 -19.02 -41.21
CA LEU A 54 -2.89 -17.94 -41.06
C LEU A 54 -4.18 -18.50 -40.50
N THR A 55 -4.59 -18.02 -39.33
CA THR A 55 -5.82 -18.46 -38.64
C THR A 55 -6.81 -17.31 -38.57
N LEU A 56 -8.03 -17.52 -39.07
CA LEU A 56 -9.14 -16.56 -38.99
C LEU A 56 -10.32 -17.23 -38.28
N PRO A 57 -10.79 -16.70 -37.14
CA PRO A 57 -11.94 -17.23 -36.42
C PRO A 57 -13.24 -16.79 -37.12
N ILE A 58 -13.95 -17.70 -37.77
CA ILE A 58 -15.21 -17.39 -38.49
C ILE A 58 -16.43 -17.78 -37.65
N PHE A 59 -16.46 -18.97 -37.04
CA PHE A 59 -17.62 -19.48 -36.30
C PHE A 59 -17.58 -19.20 -34.82
N ASN A 60 -16.41 -18.85 -34.23
CA ASN A 60 -16.23 -18.53 -32.82
C ASN A 60 -16.37 -17.04 -32.51
N ALA A 61 -16.80 -16.21 -33.46
CA ALA A 61 -16.91 -14.77 -33.29
C ALA A 61 -17.83 -14.35 -32.11
N GLY A 62 -18.90 -15.10 -31.85
CA GLY A 62 -19.79 -14.83 -30.73
C GLY A 62 -19.12 -15.02 -29.36
N SER A 63 -18.32 -16.07 -29.19
CA SER A 63 -17.60 -16.30 -27.93
C SER A 63 -16.44 -15.30 -27.72
N LEU A 64 -15.79 -14.91 -28.84
CA LEU A 64 -14.74 -13.90 -28.79
C LEU A 64 -15.30 -12.50 -28.50
N MET A 65 -16.46 -12.15 -29.02
CA MET A 65 -17.15 -10.90 -28.66
C MET A 65 -17.54 -10.86 -27.19
N ALA A 66 -18.07 -11.96 -26.63
CA ALA A 66 -18.37 -12.07 -25.21
C ALA A 66 -17.10 -11.93 -24.33
N GLN A 67 -15.97 -12.47 -24.78
CA GLN A 67 -14.68 -12.27 -24.10
C GLN A 67 -14.23 -10.80 -24.14
N VAL A 68 -14.40 -10.10 -25.27
CA VAL A 68 -14.08 -8.67 -25.34
C VAL A 68 -14.94 -7.87 -24.37
N GLU A 69 -16.25 -8.13 -24.33
CA GLU A 69 -17.17 -7.47 -23.39
C GLU A 69 -16.80 -7.76 -21.93
N GLN A 70 -16.46 -9.00 -21.61
CA GLN A 70 -15.97 -9.38 -20.29
C GLN A 70 -14.69 -8.60 -19.90
N ARG A 71 -13.73 -8.45 -20.83
CA ARG A 71 -12.48 -7.71 -20.58
C ARG A 71 -12.72 -6.21 -20.47
N ASP A 72 -13.68 -5.68 -21.21
CA ASP A 72 -14.10 -4.27 -21.08
C ASP A 72 -14.67 -3.99 -19.69
N ALA A 73 -15.60 -4.84 -19.22
CA ALA A 73 -16.15 -4.75 -17.88
C ALA A 73 -15.05 -4.86 -16.78
N GLN A 74 -14.05 -5.74 -16.98
CA GLN A 74 -12.90 -5.85 -16.07
C GLN A 74 -12.02 -4.60 -16.08
N ALA A 75 -11.84 -3.96 -17.24
CA ALA A 75 -11.10 -2.70 -17.32
C ALA A 75 -11.86 -1.55 -16.63
N ALA A 76 -13.18 -1.48 -16.80
CA ALA A 76 -14.04 -0.54 -16.08
C ALA A 76 -13.97 -0.75 -14.55
N GLN A 77 -14.02 -2.00 -14.10
CA GLN A 77 -13.86 -2.35 -12.69
C GLN A 77 -12.49 -1.89 -12.15
N ALA A 78 -11.41 -2.19 -12.86
CA ALA A 78 -10.06 -1.78 -12.44
C ALA A 78 -9.92 -0.25 -12.31
N LYS A 79 -10.64 0.52 -13.14
CA LYS A 79 -10.69 1.99 -13.04
C LYS A 79 -11.41 2.43 -11.77
N ILE A 80 -12.55 1.84 -11.45
CA ILE A 80 -13.29 2.13 -10.20
C ILE A 80 -12.46 1.76 -8.97
N ASP A 81 -11.77 0.61 -9.00
CA ASP A 81 -10.87 0.19 -7.93
C ASP A 81 -9.70 1.18 -7.72
N TYR A 82 -9.20 1.77 -8.81
CA TYR A 82 -8.20 2.83 -8.74
C TYR A 82 -8.76 4.09 -8.07
N GLU A 83 -9.94 4.55 -8.49
CA GLU A 83 -10.62 5.72 -7.89
C GLU A 83 -10.91 5.48 -6.40
N ALA A 84 -11.37 4.28 -6.03
CA ALA A 84 -11.59 3.90 -4.64
C ALA A 84 -10.28 3.92 -3.82
N SER A 85 -9.18 3.41 -4.38
CA SER A 85 -7.88 3.43 -3.71
C SER A 85 -7.34 4.84 -3.49
N LEU A 86 -7.63 5.77 -4.42
CA LEU A 86 -7.27 7.18 -4.28
C LEU A 86 -8.06 7.84 -3.14
N LEU A 87 -9.37 7.61 -3.09
CA LEU A 87 -10.23 8.13 -2.03
C LEU A 87 -9.81 7.59 -0.65
N THR A 88 -9.47 6.30 -0.56
CA THR A 88 -8.94 5.71 0.68
C THR A 88 -7.65 6.40 1.10
N GLY A 89 -6.72 6.66 0.17
CA GLY A 89 -5.48 7.37 0.50
C GLY A 89 -5.72 8.79 1.01
N VAL A 90 -6.70 9.51 0.46
CA VAL A 90 -7.09 10.84 0.97
C VAL A 90 -7.69 10.73 2.36
N GLN A 91 -8.57 9.75 2.59
CA GLN A 91 -9.17 9.47 3.89
C GLN A 91 -8.09 9.18 4.95
N ASP A 92 -7.11 8.33 4.64
CA ASP A 92 -6.02 7.99 5.56
C ASP A 92 -5.23 9.24 6.00
N VAL A 93 -4.98 10.19 5.08
CA VAL A 93 -4.32 11.47 5.38
C VAL A 93 -5.19 12.34 6.29
N GLU A 94 -6.49 12.48 5.97
CA GLU A 94 -7.42 13.28 6.78
C GLU A 94 -7.58 12.70 8.19
N ASP A 95 -7.68 11.38 8.33
CA ASP A 95 -7.78 10.70 9.61
C ASP A 95 -6.51 10.90 10.45
N ALA A 96 -5.33 10.80 9.83
CA ALA A 96 -4.06 11.05 10.50
C ALA A 96 -3.93 12.52 10.97
N LEU A 97 -4.31 13.49 10.13
CA LEU A 97 -4.33 14.91 10.49
C LEU A 97 -5.28 15.20 11.66
N ASN A 98 -6.50 14.67 11.59
CA ASN A 98 -7.49 14.85 12.66
C ASN A 98 -7.02 14.22 13.98
N LYS A 99 -6.36 13.06 13.92
CA LYS A 99 -5.75 12.40 15.08
C LYS A 99 -4.70 13.30 15.73
N VAL A 100 -3.74 13.83 14.96
CA VAL A 100 -2.70 14.72 15.46
C VAL A 100 -3.31 15.97 16.08
N TRP A 101 -4.23 16.64 15.38
CA TRP A 101 -4.87 17.85 15.88
C TRP A 101 -5.65 17.63 17.18
N SER A 102 -6.39 16.52 17.26
CA SER A 102 -7.14 16.14 18.46
C SER A 102 -6.22 15.90 19.67
N GLN A 103 -5.12 15.16 19.45
CA GLN A 103 -4.16 14.86 20.51
C GLN A 103 -3.38 16.11 20.95
N GLU A 104 -3.02 17.00 20.05
CA GLU A 104 -2.43 18.30 20.37
C GLU A 104 -3.35 19.17 21.23
N THR A 105 -4.64 19.15 20.93
CA THR A 105 -5.65 19.88 21.72
C THR A 105 -5.80 19.25 23.11
N ARG A 106 -5.83 17.92 23.19
CA ARG A 106 -5.87 17.18 24.45
C ARG A 106 -4.62 17.44 25.30
N LYS A 107 -3.43 17.48 24.68
CA LYS A 107 -2.17 17.82 25.38
C LYS A 107 -2.26 19.17 26.07
N LYS A 108 -2.77 20.20 25.38
CA LYS A 108 -2.93 21.54 25.99
C LYS A 108 -3.79 21.51 27.24
N SER A 109 -4.89 20.76 27.22
CA SER A 109 -5.78 20.62 28.39
C SER A 109 -5.10 19.83 29.52
N LEU A 110 -4.33 18.78 29.19
CA LEU A 110 -3.60 18.00 30.19
C LEU A 110 -2.43 18.75 30.84
N VAL A 111 -1.77 19.65 30.12
CA VAL A 111 -0.75 20.54 30.69
C VAL A 111 -1.35 21.43 31.79
N VAL A 112 -2.52 22.03 31.56
CA VAL A 112 -3.23 22.83 32.58
C VAL A 112 -3.69 21.95 33.74
N ALA A 113 -4.14 20.72 33.45
CA ALA A 113 -4.53 19.77 34.51
C ALA A 113 -3.33 19.32 35.35
N ASP A 114 -2.15 19.10 34.78
CA ASP A 114 -0.91 18.75 35.48
C ASP A 114 -0.50 19.89 36.43
N GLU A 115 -0.50 21.12 35.96
CA GLU A 115 -0.20 22.28 36.81
C GLU A 115 -1.18 22.41 37.99
N SER A 116 -2.48 22.24 37.72
CA SER A 116 -3.51 22.28 38.74
C SER A 116 -3.35 21.14 39.76
N ALA A 117 -3.04 19.93 39.32
CA ALA A 117 -2.81 18.77 40.16
C ALA A 117 -1.53 18.92 41.01
N ARG A 118 -0.45 19.51 40.48
CA ARG A 118 0.78 19.86 41.20
C ARG A 118 0.52 20.85 42.34
N ASN A 119 -0.24 21.90 42.02
CA ASN A 119 -0.62 22.92 42.99
C ASN A 119 -1.47 22.33 44.12
N ALA A 120 -2.45 21.47 43.79
CA ALA A 120 -3.28 20.77 44.78
C ALA A 120 -2.46 19.82 45.66
N ALA A 121 -1.55 19.05 45.07
CA ALA A 121 -0.68 18.14 45.82
C ALA A 121 0.28 18.92 46.77
N THR A 122 0.76 20.08 46.31
CA THR A 122 1.63 20.95 47.15
C THR A 122 0.85 21.53 48.33
N ALA A 123 -0.35 22.08 48.08
CA ALA A 123 -1.23 22.62 49.10
C ALA A 123 -1.65 21.55 50.14
N ALA A 124 -2.00 20.33 49.66
CA ALA A 124 -2.34 19.23 50.55
C ALA A 124 -1.17 18.85 51.48
N ARG A 125 0.05 18.82 50.94
CA ARG A 125 1.27 18.53 51.73
C ARG A 125 1.57 19.61 52.76
N GLN A 126 1.38 20.91 52.41
CA GLN A 126 1.53 22.04 53.35
C GLN A 126 0.48 21.98 54.46
N ASN A 127 -0.79 21.76 54.13
CA ASN A 127 -1.87 21.65 55.11
C ASN A 127 -1.67 20.46 56.07
N TYR A 128 -1.18 19.32 55.55
CA TYR A 128 -0.83 18.19 56.41
C TYR A 128 0.31 18.53 57.37
N SER A 129 1.37 19.19 56.90
CA SER A 129 2.50 19.60 57.76
C SER A 129 2.08 20.61 58.81
N ALA A 130 1.05 21.41 58.56
CA ALA A 130 0.46 22.33 59.52
C ALA A 130 -0.55 21.66 60.47
N GLY A 131 -0.81 20.35 60.33
CA GLY A 131 -1.77 19.62 61.14
C GLY A 131 -3.25 19.91 60.80
N LEU A 132 -3.51 20.55 59.65
CA LEU A 132 -4.83 21.01 59.26
C LEU A 132 -5.59 19.96 58.42
N GLN A 133 -4.92 18.91 57.96
CA GLN A 133 -5.50 17.93 57.01
C GLN A 133 -4.95 16.51 57.29
N ASP A 134 -5.75 15.49 56.95
CA ASP A 134 -5.36 14.08 57.05
C ASP A 134 -4.38 13.67 55.94
N PHE A 135 -3.48 12.72 56.23
CA PHE A 135 -2.54 12.15 55.26
C PHE A 135 -3.23 11.45 54.07
N THR A 136 -4.43 10.97 54.26
CA THR A 136 -5.25 10.37 53.16
C THR A 136 -5.48 11.35 52.01
N VAL A 137 -5.65 12.64 52.30
CA VAL A 137 -5.80 13.69 51.28
C VAL A 137 -4.49 13.90 50.51
N VAL A 138 -3.33 13.85 51.19
CA VAL A 138 -2.03 13.92 50.53
C VAL A 138 -1.88 12.74 49.54
N LEU A 139 -2.23 11.52 49.95
CA LEU A 139 -2.18 10.34 49.09
C LEU A 139 -3.14 10.46 47.90
N ALA A 140 -4.36 10.94 48.13
CA ALA A 140 -5.35 11.14 47.07
C ALA A 140 -4.88 12.15 46.00
N THR A 141 -4.36 13.29 46.45
CA THR A 141 -3.82 14.32 45.53
C THR A 141 -2.57 13.86 44.78
N GLN A 142 -1.68 13.10 45.44
CA GLN A 142 -0.52 12.49 44.77
C GLN A 142 -0.94 11.47 43.70
N ARG A 143 -1.95 10.63 43.98
CA ARG A 143 -2.47 9.68 43.02
C ARG A 143 -3.07 10.39 41.80
N THR A 144 -3.87 11.46 42.03
CA THR A 144 -4.42 12.28 40.96
C THR A 144 -3.31 12.90 40.11
N LEU A 145 -2.28 13.46 40.71
CA LEU A 145 -1.12 14.01 39.99
C LEU A 145 -0.46 12.95 39.10
N LEU A 146 -0.19 11.75 39.63
CA LEU A 146 0.43 10.67 38.86
C LEU A 146 -0.44 10.24 37.69
N THR A 147 -1.75 10.13 37.89
CA THR A 147 -2.69 9.79 36.79
C THR A 147 -2.70 10.84 35.65
N VAL A 148 -2.64 12.12 36.00
CA VAL A 148 -2.58 13.19 35.01
C VAL A 148 -1.23 13.17 34.29
N GLN A 149 -0.13 12.93 34.97
CA GLN A 149 1.21 12.81 34.38
C GLN A 149 1.32 11.62 33.43
N GLU A 150 0.76 10.48 33.84
CA GLU A 150 0.66 9.28 32.96
C GLU A 150 -0.14 9.58 31.70
N SER A 151 -1.29 10.26 31.85
CA SER A 151 -2.12 10.68 30.72
C SER A 151 -1.38 11.64 29.79
N LEU A 152 -0.60 12.58 30.32
CA LEU A 152 0.21 13.51 29.54
C LEU A 152 1.31 12.78 28.75
N ALA A 153 2.02 11.86 29.39
CA ALA A 153 3.05 11.05 28.73
C ALA A 153 2.45 10.16 27.60
N SER A 154 1.26 9.59 27.85
CA SER A 154 0.54 8.81 26.83
C SER A 154 0.18 9.65 25.62
N VAL A 155 -0.37 10.85 25.83
CA VAL A 155 -0.74 11.75 24.73
C VAL A 155 0.49 12.20 23.92
N GLU A 156 1.62 12.43 24.57
CA GLU A 156 2.87 12.77 23.87
C GLU A 156 3.33 11.63 22.96
N ALA A 157 3.22 10.38 23.41
CA ALA A 157 3.51 9.22 22.58
C ALA A 157 2.50 9.07 21.43
N GLU A 158 1.19 9.31 21.69
CA GLU A 158 0.15 9.27 20.67
C GLU A 158 0.34 10.36 19.59
N ILE A 159 0.83 11.54 19.93
CA ILE A 159 1.19 12.60 18.99
C ILE A 159 2.35 12.14 18.10
N ALA A 160 3.41 11.60 18.69
CA ALA A 160 4.55 11.08 17.93
C ALA A 160 4.11 9.97 16.95
N GLN A 161 3.26 9.04 17.40
CA GLN A 161 2.68 8.02 16.55
C GLN A 161 1.80 8.62 15.45
N GLY A 162 1.00 9.64 15.76
CA GLY A 162 0.16 10.34 14.78
C GLY A 162 0.99 10.99 13.65
N TYR A 163 2.14 11.56 13.96
CA TYR A 163 3.05 12.08 12.93
C TYR A 163 3.64 10.97 12.06
N ILE A 164 3.97 9.82 12.63
CA ILE A 164 4.46 8.65 11.86
C ILE A 164 3.35 8.16 10.92
N ASP A 165 2.12 8.03 11.43
CA ASP A 165 0.95 7.64 10.64
C ASP A 165 0.74 8.61 9.47
N LEU A 166 0.83 9.92 9.72
CA LEU A 166 0.70 10.97 8.72
C LEU A 166 1.80 10.87 7.64
N TYR A 167 3.06 10.71 8.04
CA TYR A 167 4.15 10.50 7.09
C TYR A 167 3.95 9.24 6.24
N THR A 168 3.44 8.18 6.84
CA THR A 168 3.15 6.93 6.13
C THR A 168 2.00 7.12 5.14
N ALA A 169 0.91 7.80 5.53
CA ALA A 169 -0.22 8.10 4.67
C ALA A 169 0.16 8.99 3.46
N LEU A 170 1.09 9.93 3.66
CA LEU A 170 1.66 10.75 2.60
C LEU A 170 2.65 10.02 1.68
N GLY A 171 2.88 8.71 1.92
CA GLY A 171 3.84 7.92 1.16
C GLY A 171 5.29 8.17 1.56
N GLY A 172 5.57 8.73 2.72
CA GLY A 172 6.90 8.94 3.27
C GLY A 172 7.59 7.62 3.63
N GLY A 173 8.92 7.63 3.60
CA GLY A 173 9.74 6.45 3.94
C GLY A 173 10.05 5.53 2.77
N TRP A 174 9.56 5.84 1.55
CA TRP A 174 9.91 5.10 0.34
C TRP A 174 11.13 5.77 -0.34
N THR A 175 12.26 5.08 -0.35
CA THR A 175 13.43 5.44 -1.17
C THR A 175 13.50 4.47 -2.33
N VAL A 176 13.58 5.00 -3.57
CA VAL A 176 13.84 4.17 -4.76
C VAL A 176 15.19 3.47 -4.55
N PRO A 177 15.25 2.13 -4.60
CA PRO A 177 16.55 1.44 -4.59
C PRO A 177 17.44 2.00 -5.69
N GLN A 178 18.70 2.31 -5.39
CA GLN A 178 19.62 2.97 -6.31
C GLN A 178 19.91 2.18 -7.60
N GLU A 179 19.59 0.88 -7.63
CA GLU A 179 19.76 0.02 -8.80
C GLU A 179 18.91 0.43 -10.02
N PHE A 180 17.76 1.08 -9.82
CA PHE A 180 16.92 1.54 -10.94
C PHE A 180 17.35 2.88 -11.54
N LYS A 181 18.29 3.59 -10.91
CA LYS A 181 18.73 4.91 -11.37
C LYS A 181 19.84 4.84 -12.42
N ASN A 182 20.46 3.67 -12.64
CA ASN A 182 21.59 3.49 -13.55
C ASN A 182 21.23 2.95 -14.94
N ASN A 183 19.93 2.70 -15.24
CA ASN A 183 19.53 2.08 -16.51
C ASN A 183 19.00 3.08 -17.56
N ASP A 184 19.03 4.38 -17.27
CA ASP A 184 18.60 5.46 -18.18
C ASP A 184 19.79 6.27 -18.74
N ARG A 185 20.92 5.58 -19.05
CA ARG A 185 22.02 6.20 -19.81
C ARG A 185 22.34 5.41 -21.06
#